data_e5ba6b41cc63afb6acfda39d6de80618
#
_entry.id   e5ba6b41cc63afb6acfda39d6de80618
#
_cell.length_a   1.000
_cell.length_b   1.000
_cell.length_c   1.000
_cell.angle_alpha   90.00
_cell.angle_beta   90.00
_cell.angle_gamma   90.00
#
_symmetry.space_group_name_H-M   'P 1'
#
loop_
_entity.id
_entity.type
_entity.pdbx_description
1 polymer ?
#
loop_
_entity_poly.entity_id
_entity_poly.type
_entity_poly.pdbx_seq_one_letter_code
_entity_poly.pdbx_strand_id
1 'polypeptide(L)'
;PTGLMTRTGLSDDDMGLPNYERSAFMAPNSLFRTALKEKEAGSYSTLFGDSEKNNTPFKGVDITTMPMSEVLDLVKYDGDFHKYNKARKKPQNTTAIGKYQFVGATLRDLKKRGVFKKLGITDDTLFDESTQDALSEYQAIHRIRDRGDGTMSGARKEMRNEWEGFKKISDSRLDSIINEISSEIGVSIGGTK
;
A
#
# COMPACT_ATOMS: atom_id res chain seq x y z
N PRO A 1 -27.52 -20.57 13.74
CA PRO A 1 -27.30 -20.69 12.31
C PRO A 1 -26.24 -19.68 11.93
N THR A 2 -25.03 -20.18 11.78
CA THR A 2 -23.84 -19.45 11.32
C THR A 2 -23.95 -19.31 9.81
N GLY A 3 -24.32 -18.09 9.37
CA GLY A 3 -24.29 -17.76 7.95
C GLY A 3 -22.85 -17.62 7.47
N LEU A 4 -22.40 -18.59 6.69
CA LEU A 4 -21.26 -18.45 5.80
C LEU A 4 -21.59 -17.30 4.85
N MET A 5 -20.87 -16.19 4.92
CA MET A 5 -20.85 -15.24 3.84
C MET A 5 -20.10 -15.86 2.67
N THR A 6 -20.84 -16.45 1.76
CA THR A 6 -20.36 -16.87 0.46
C THR A 6 -19.90 -15.62 -0.31
N ARG A 7 -18.76 -15.75 -0.89
CA ARG A 7 -18.05 -14.84 -1.79
C ARG A 7 -18.91 -14.51 -3.02
N THR A 8 -19.91 -13.67 -2.88
CA THR A 8 -20.66 -13.14 -4.01
C THR A 8 -20.39 -11.64 -4.07
N GLY A 9 -19.58 -11.27 -5.06
CA GLY A 9 -19.56 -10.01 -5.78
C GLY A 9 -20.02 -8.75 -5.06
N LEU A 10 -19.50 -8.50 -3.85
CA LEU A 10 -19.68 -7.19 -3.23
C LEU A 10 -18.89 -6.19 -4.08
N SER A 11 -19.60 -5.23 -4.66
CA SER A 11 -18.95 -4.08 -5.27
C SER A 11 -18.09 -3.41 -4.23
N ASP A 12 -17.01 -2.77 -4.64
CA ASP A 12 -16.16 -1.98 -3.74
C ASP A 12 -16.95 -0.94 -2.91
N ASP A 13 -18.18 -0.62 -3.28
CA ASP A 13 -19.08 0.29 -2.57
C ASP A 13 -19.71 -0.33 -1.30
N ASP A 14 -19.77 -1.66 -1.19
CA ASP A 14 -20.38 -2.40 -0.07
C ASP A 14 -19.38 -2.75 1.05
N MET A 15 -18.21 -2.12 1.06
CA MET A 15 -17.14 -2.54 1.95
C MET A 15 -17.38 -2.27 3.43
N GLY A 16 -18.47 -1.62 3.82
CA GLY A 16 -18.83 -1.40 5.24
C GLY A 16 -17.75 -0.66 6.05
N LEU A 17 -16.71 -0.19 5.39
CA LEU A 17 -15.70 0.63 6.02
C LEU A 17 -16.32 2.00 6.28
N PRO A 18 -16.21 2.55 7.50
CA PRO A 18 -16.67 3.89 7.78
C PRO A 18 -16.13 4.86 6.72
N ASN A 19 -16.88 5.92 6.41
CA ASN A 19 -16.37 7.03 5.60
C ASN A 19 -15.13 7.60 6.30
N TYR A 20 -13.96 7.13 5.90
CA TYR A 20 -12.70 7.65 6.40
C TYR A 20 -12.41 8.99 5.75
N GLU A 21 -12.69 10.07 6.47
CA GLU A 21 -11.93 11.30 6.28
C GLU A 21 -10.47 10.93 6.50
N ARG A 22 -9.65 11.02 5.49
CA ARG A 22 -8.18 10.88 5.36
C ARG A 22 -7.32 10.62 6.61
N SER A 23 -7.87 10.07 7.67
CA SER A 23 -7.08 9.60 8.81
C SER A 23 -6.85 8.12 8.63
N ALA A 24 -5.60 7.72 8.65
CA ALA A 24 -5.24 6.33 8.75
C ALA A 24 -6.01 5.70 9.93
N PHE A 25 -6.68 4.57 9.72
CA PHE A 25 -7.49 3.92 10.76
C PHE A 25 -6.61 3.18 11.78
N MET A 26 -5.40 2.82 11.40
CA MET A 26 -4.46 2.14 12.29
C MET A 26 -3.66 3.13 13.14
N ALA A 27 -3.45 2.78 14.40
CA ALA A 27 -2.61 3.58 15.29
C ALA A 27 -1.18 3.72 14.73
N PRO A 28 -0.48 4.86 14.99
CA PRO A 28 0.89 5.07 14.53
C PRO A 28 1.88 3.99 14.97
N ASN A 29 1.61 3.32 16.08
CA ASN A 29 2.42 2.24 16.67
C ASN A 29 1.85 0.85 16.38
N SER A 30 0.94 0.69 15.43
CA SER A 30 0.40 -0.61 15.04
C SER A 30 1.53 -1.56 14.62
N LEU A 31 1.29 -2.87 14.77
CA LEU A 31 2.24 -3.89 14.35
C LEU A 31 2.55 -3.79 12.85
N PHE A 32 1.53 -3.48 12.05
CA PHE A 32 1.69 -3.29 10.61
C PHE A 32 2.64 -2.13 10.29
N ARG A 33 2.40 -0.94 10.84
CA ARG A 33 3.25 0.24 10.59
C ARG A 33 4.67 0.05 11.14
N THR A 34 4.79 -0.57 12.31
CA THR A 34 6.07 -0.89 12.91
C THR A 34 6.88 -1.83 12.03
N ALA A 35 6.24 -2.90 11.53
CA ALA A 35 6.90 -3.86 10.64
C ALA A 35 7.34 -3.22 9.31
N LEU A 36 6.51 -2.36 8.71
CA LEU A 36 6.87 -1.62 7.51
C LEU A 36 8.05 -0.68 7.75
N LYS A 37 8.04 0.05 8.86
CA LYS A 37 9.17 0.94 9.22
C LYS A 37 10.49 0.18 9.39
N GLU A 38 10.44 -1.03 9.91
CA GLU A 38 11.63 -1.86 10.12
C GLU A 38 12.13 -2.54 8.85
N LYS A 39 11.25 -2.88 7.93
CA LYS A 39 11.54 -3.77 6.79
C LYS A 39 11.55 -3.08 5.44
N GLU A 40 10.80 -2.02 5.28
CA GLU A 40 10.83 -1.18 4.09
C GLU A 40 11.70 0.05 4.39
N ALA A 41 12.84 0.13 3.72
CA ALA A 41 13.78 1.22 3.92
C ALA A 41 13.36 2.45 3.14
N GLY A 42 12.80 3.44 3.80
CA GLY A 42 12.50 4.71 3.16
C GLY A 42 11.87 5.73 4.11
N SER A 43 12.01 6.97 3.76
CA SER A 43 11.18 8.06 4.28
C SER A 43 9.96 8.23 3.38
N TYR A 44 9.01 9.04 3.80
CA TYR A 44 7.84 9.38 2.98
C TYR A 44 8.22 10.10 1.67
N SER A 45 9.39 10.74 1.62
CA SER A 45 9.91 11.42 0.42
C SER A 45 10.80 10.54 -0.48
N THR A 46 11.06 9.29 -0.12
CA THR A 46 12.00 8.42 -0.84
C THR A 46 11.54 8.11 -2.26
N LEU A 47 12.43 8.29 -3.22
CA LEU A 47 12.31 7.78 -4.58
C LEU A 47 13.16 6.51 -4.74
N PHE A 48 12.75 5.62 -5.64
CA PHE A 48 13.48 4.39 -5.90
C PHE A 48 14.97 4.65 -6.16
N GLY A 49 15.82 3.95 -5.41
CA GLY A 49 17.28 4.05 -5.50
C GLY A 49 17.84 5.36 -4.97
N ASP A 50 17.14 6.01 -4.03
CA ASP A 50 17.50 7.30 -3.43
C ASP A 50 17.74 8.39 -4.48
N SER A 51 16.93 8.37 -5.54
CA SER A 51 17.10 9.30 -6.67
C SER A 51 16.97 10.76 -6.27
N GLU A 52 16.21 11.05 -5.20
CA GLU A 52 16.04 12.39 -4.64
C GLU A 52 17.30 12.93 -3.93
N LYS A 53 18.20 12.03 -3.48
CA LYS A 53 19.41 12.40 -2.73
C LYS A 53 20.63 12.50 -3.60
N ASN A 54 20.72 11.66 -4.62
CA ASN A 54 21.91 11.54 -5.47
C ASN A 54 21.95 12.62 -6.55
N ASN A 55 23.09 12.75 -7.24
CA ASN A 55 23.21 13.64 -8.38
C ASN A 55 22.48 13.05 -9.60
N THR A 56 21.17 13.22 -9.62
CA THR A 56 20.22 12.67 -10.60
C THR A 56 19.30 13.78 -11.10
N PRO A 57 18.58 13.56 -12.21
CA PRO A 57 17.54 14.50 -12.65
C PRO A 57 16.42 14.73 -11.63
N PHE A 58 16.32 13.89 -10.59
CA PHE A 58 15.28 13.95 -9.54
C PHE A 58 15.82 14.45 -8.21
N LYS A 59 17.05 14.98 -8.18
CA LYS A 59 17.64 15.54 -6.97
C LYS A 59 16.75 16.65 -6.37
N GLY A 60 16.44 16.51 -5.09
CA GLY A 60 15.64 17.48 -4.37
C GLY A 60 14.13 17.35 -4.61
N VAL A 61 13.67 16.39 -5.37
CA VAL A 61 12.23 16.11 -5.50
C VAL A 61 11.71 15.61 -4.15
N ASP A 62 10.73 16.33 -3.61
CA ASP A 62 9.99 15.93 -2.41
C ASP A 62 8.54 15.60 -2.77
N ILE A 63 8.26 14.31 -2.89
CA ILE A 63 6.92 13.83 -3.27
C ILE A 63 5.86 14.11 -2.19
N THR A 64 6.26 14.39 -0.94
CA THR A 64 5.30 14.66 0.14
C THR A 64 4.61 16.01 -0.02
N THR A 65 5.18 16.89 -0.82
CA THR A 65 4.62 18.21 -1.15
C THR A 65 3.96 18.26 -2.53
N MET A 66 3.96 17.13 -3.25
CA MET A 66 3.36 17.04 -4.59
C MET A 66 1.89 16.63 -4.51
N PRO A 67 1.00 17.26 -5.30
CA PRO A 67 -0.37 16.78 -5.47
C PRO A 67 -0.40 15.43 -6.18
N MET A 68 -1.45 14.63 -5.93
CA MET A 68 -1.60 13.28 -6.49
C MET A 68 -1.54 13.26 -8.02
N SER A 69 -2.03 14.29 -8.70
CA SER A 69 -1.92 14.41 -10.16
C SER A 69 -0.46 14.42 -10.62
N GLU A 70 0.40 15.19 -9.97
CA GLU A 70 1.83 15.26 -10.29
C GLU A 70 2.57 13.97 -9.92
N VAL A 71 2.22 13.36 -8.79
CA VAL A 71 2.76 12.06 -8.38
C VAL A 71 2.44 10.99 -9.41
N LEU A 72 1.18 10.92 -9.88
CA LEU A 72 0.77 9.95 -10.89
C LEU A 72 1.47 10.18 -12.24
N ASP A 73 1.78 11.43 -12.58
CA ASP A 73 2.57 11.76 -13.77
C ASP A 73 4.04 11.37 -13.59
N LEU A 74 4.65 11.65 -12.43
CA LEU A 74 6.02 11.24 -12.11
C LEU A 74 6.21 9.72 -12.26
N VAL A 75 5.27 8.92 -11.74
CA VAL A 75 5.38 7.45 -11.72
C VAL A 75 4.73 6.77 -12.92
N LYS A 76 4.44 7.50 -13.99
CA LYS A 76 3.83 6.90 -15.18
C LYS A 76 4.79 5.97 -15.91
N TYR A 77 4.20 4.94 -16.55
CA TYR A 77 4.95 4.06 -17.45
C TYR A 77 5.52 4.89 -18.62
N ASP A 78 6.77 4.63 -18.98
CA ASP A 78 7.53 5.40 -19.98
C ASP A 78 7.70 6.91 -19.71
N GLY A 79 7.39 7.37 -18.50
CA GLY A 79 7.79 8.69 -18.02
C GLY A 79 9.30 8.79 -17.75
N ASP A 80 9.77 9.99 -17.47
CA ASP A 80 11.20 10.23 -17.30
C ASP A 80 11.80 9.46 -16.11
N PHE A 81 11.06 9.33 -15.01
CA PHE A 81 11.49 8.55 -13.86
C PHE A 81 11.59 7.06 -14.18
N HIS A 82 10.63 6.51 -14.91
CA HIS A 82 10.67 5.12 -15.37
C HIS A 82 11.85 4.88 -16.33
N LYS A 83 12.03 5.76 -17.33
CA LYS A 83 13.15 5.66 -18.28
C LYS A 83 14.49 5.76 -17.61
N TYR A 84 14.63 6.68 -16.65
CA TYR A 84 15.86 6.83 -15.87
C TYR A 84 16.20 5.54 -15.09
N ASN A 85 15.22 4.97 -14.37
CA ASN A 85 15.45 3.74 -13.62
C ASN A 85 15.75 2.53 -14.53
N LYS A 86 15.07 2.45 -15.68
CA LYS A 86 15.33 1.42 -16.71
C LYS A 86 16.76 1.51 -17.26
N ALA A 87 17.24 2.71 -17.55
CA ALA A 87 18.59 2.93 -18.09
C ALA A 87 19.71 2.52 -17.10
N ARG A 88 19.44 2.56 -15.79
CA ARG A 88 20.39 2.13 -14.75
C ARG A 88 20.57 0.62 -14.64
N LYS A 89 19.93 -0.17 -15.52
CA LYS A 89 20.00 -1.65 -15.54
C LYS A 89 19.71 -2.29 -14.17
N LYS A 90 18.88 -1.65 -13.36
CA LYS A 90 18.36 -2.26 -12.13
C LYS A 90 17.43 -3.39 -12.55
N PRO A 91 17.47 -4.55 -11.90
CA PRO A 91 16.66 -5.72 -12.30
C PRO A 91 15.14 -5.48 -12.22
N GLN A 92 14.73 -4.42 -11.56
CA GLN A 92 13.34 -4.00 -11.46
C GLN A 92 13.21 -2.58 -11.99
N ASN A 93 12.57 -2.43 -13.14
CA ASN A 93 12.18 -1.13 -13.72
C ASN A 93 11.05 -0.53 -12.89
N THR A 94 11.38 -0.15 -11.67
CA THR A 94 10.35 0.29 -10.75
C THR A 94 10.26 1.81 -10.71
N THR A 95 9.03 2.28 -10.54
CA THR A 95 8.71 3.66 -10.21
C THR A 95 8.33 3.76 -8.73
N ALA A 96 8.84 2.88 -7.89
CA ALA A 96 8.52 2.84 -6.47
C ALA A 96 8.87 4.15 -5.77
N ILE A 97 7.93 4.66 -4.97
CA ILE A 97 8.06 5.93 -4.26
C ILE A 97 7.44 5.85 -2.85
N GLY A 98 7.89 6.76 -2.01
CA GLY A 98 7.40 6.93 -0.65
C GLY A 98 7.84 5.81 0.29
N LYS A 99 7.39 5.92 1.52
CA LYS A 99 7.71 5.00 2.61
C LYS A 99 7.31 3.56 2.31
N TYR A 100 6.20 3.38 1.61
CA TYR A 100 5.61 2.07 1.32
C TYR A 100 5.96 1.55 -0.07
N GLN A 101 6.84 2.24 -0.79
CA GLN A 101 7.33 1.87 -2.11
C GLN A 101 6.20 1.63 -3.13
N PHE A 102 5.23 2.53 -3.15
CA PHE A 102 4.15 2.46 -4.13
C PHE A 102 4.70 2.57 -5.55
N VAL A 103 4.40 1.58 -6.37
CA VAL A 103 4.68 1.65 -7.81
C VAL A 103 3.53 2.32 -8.55
N GLY A 104 3.84 3.00 -9.67
CA GLY A 104 2.84 3.72 -10.41
C GLY A 104 1.64 2.87 -10.88
N ALA A 105 1.86 1.59 -11.15
CA ALA A 105 0.78 0.66 -11.49
C ALA A 105 -0.21 0.48 -10.32
N THR A 106 0.31 0.32 -9.09
CA THR A 106 -0.51 0.19 -7.87
C THR A 106 -1.34 1.45 -7.63
N LEU A 107 -0.73 2.64 -7.70
CA LEU A 107 -1.47 3.89 -7.48
C LEU A 107 -2.58 4.10 -8.52
N ARG A 108 -2.33 3.78 -9.79
CA ARG A 108 -3.36 3.85 -10.84
C ARG A 108 -4.47 2.82 -10.64
N ASP A 109 -4.14 1.62 -10.19
CA ASP A 109 -5.14 0.59 -9.88
C ASP A 109 -6.02 1.03 -8.71
N LEU A 110 -5.44 1.54 -7.63
CA LEU A 110 -6.18 2.09 -6.49
C LEU A 110 -7.13 3.22 -6.93
N LYS A 111 -6.66 4.15 -7.78
CA LYS A 111 -7.50 5.22 -8.35
C LYS A 111 -8.65 4.64 -9.17
N LYS A 112 -8.36 3.70 -10.09
CA LYS A 112 -9.34 3.04 -10.96
C LYS A 112 -10.41 2.29 -10.19
N ARG A 113 -10.03 1.66 -9.09
CA ARG A 113 -10.95 0.92 -8.19
C ARG A 113 -11.74 1.82 -7.25
N GLY A 114 -11.65 3.13 -7.38
CA GLY A 114 -12.39 4.09 -6.57
C GLY A 114 -11.86 4.29 -5.15
N VAL A 115 -10.69 3.72 -4.81
CA VAL A 115 -10.09 3.86 -3.47
C VAL A 115 -9.79 5.31 -3.15
N PHE A 116 -9.28 6.08 -4.11
CA PHE A 116 -9.03 7.51 -3.92
C PHE A 116 -10.30 8.24 -3.50
N LYS A 117 -11.41 8.00 -4.21
CA LYS A 117 -12.72 8.59 -3.87
C LYS A 117 -13.16 8.20 -2.45
N LYS A 118 -13.02 6.93 -2.07
CA LYS A 118 -13.37 6.44 -0.73
C LYS A 118 -12.55 7.11 0.38
N LEU A 119 -11.27 7.37 0.12
CA LEU A 119 -10.36 8.04 1.04
C LEU A 119 -10.39 9.57 0.93
N GLY A 120 -11.32 10.15 0.15
CA GLY A 120 -11.39 11.58 -0.09
C GLY A 120 -10.13 12.17 -0.77
N ILE A 121 -9.37 11.33 -1.49
CA ILE A 121 -8.18 11.73 -2.22
C ILE A 121 -8.60 12.27 -3.59
N THR A 122 -8.25 13.54 -3.84
CA THR A 122 -8.45 14.22 -5.12
C THR A 122 -7.13 14.38 -5.86
N ASP A 123 -7.17 14.90 -7.07
CA ASP A 123 -5.96 15.20 -7.85
C ASP A 123 -5.08 16.27 -7.18
N ASP A 124 -5.66 17.15 -6.36
CA ASP A 124 -4.95 18.21 -5.61
C ASP A 124 -4.50 17.77 -4.21
N THR A 125 -4.90 16.58 -3.76
CA THR A 125 -4.47 16.04 -2.47
C THR A 125 -2.96 15.79 -2.47
N LEU A 126 -2.25 16.26 -1.46
CA LEU A 126 -0.81 16.00 -1.33
C LEU A 126 -0.55 14.52 -1.05
N PHE A 127 0.52 13.98 -1.63
CA PHE A 127 1.02 12.64 -1.33
C PHE A 127 1.85 12.62 -0.05
N ASP A 128 1.34 13.29 0.97
CA ASP A 128 1.95 13.44 2.29
C ASP A 128 1.92 12.12 3.10
N GLU A 129 2.43 12.18 4.31
CA GLU A 129 2.48 11.03 5.22
C GLU A 129 1.09 10.42 5.44
N SER A 130 0.09 11.26 5.69
CA SER A 130 -1.29 10.83 5.95
C SER A 130 -1.89 10.10 4.75
N THR A 131 -1.69 10.63 3.56
CA THR A 131 -2.16 10.03 2.31
C THR A 131 -1.47 8.69 2.04
N GLN A 132 -0.15 8.62 2.21
CA GLN A 132 0.61 7.38 2.04
C GLN A 132 0.18 6.31 3.06
N ASP A 133 0.01 6.70 4.31
CA ASP A 133 -0.45 5.80 5.37
C ASP A 133 -1.83 5.21 5.05
N ALA A 134 -2.81 6.05 4.70
CA ALA A 134 -4.15 5.60 4.35
C ALA A 134 -4.17 4.65 3.14
N LEU A 135 -3.39 4.96 2.09
CA LEU A 135 -3.28 4.09 0.92
C LEU A 135 -2.64 2.74 1.25
N SER A 136 -1.61 2.71 2.12
CA SER A 136 -0.95 1.46 2.51
C SER A 136 -1.85 0.56 3.33
N GLU A 137 -2.62 1.12 4.25
CA GLU A 137 -3.58 0.39 5.07
C GLU A 137 -4.72 -0.18 4.22
N TYR A 138 -5.24 0.60 3.29
CA TYR A 138 -6.24 0.11 2.34
C TYR A 138 -5.69 -1.06 1.50
N GLN A 139 -4.44 -0.95 1.06
CA GLN A 139 -3.79 -2.01 0.30
C GLN A 139 -3.63 -3.28 1.16
N ALA A 140 -3.27 -3.15 2.44
CA ALA A 140 -3.17 -4.28 3.36
C ALA A 140 -4.53 -4.97 3.56
N ILE A 141 -5.59 -4.21 3.77
CA ILE A 141 -6.96 -4.73 3.87
C ILE A 141 -7.32 -5.51 2.62
N HIS A 142 -7.10 -4.93 1.44
CA HIS A 142 -7.39 -5.58 0.18
C HIS A 142 -6.63 -6.90 0.01
N ARG A 143 -5.33 -6.92 0.35
CA ARG A 143 -4.52 -8.13 0.29
C ARG A 143 -5.04 -9.22 1.21
N ILE A 144 -5.39 -8.87 2.43
CA ILE A 144 -5.86 -9.82 3.43
C ILE A 144 -7.27 -10.33 3.09
N ARG A 145 -8.22 -9.41 2.88
CA ARG A 145 -9.63 -9.75 2.76
C ARG A 145 -10.01 -10.28 1.38
N ASP A 146 -9.55 -9.61 0.33
CA ASP A 146 -10.06 -9.87 -1.03
C ASP A 146 -9.17 -10.84 -1.80
N ARG A 147 -7.89 -10.93 -1.45
CA ARG A 147 -6.91 -11.76 -2.14
C ARG A 147 -6.45 -12.98 -1.34
N GLY A 148 -6.58 -12.93 -0.03
CA GLY A 148 -6.04 -13.92 0.91
C GLY A 148 -6.81 -15.23 1.02
N ASP A 149 -7.81 -15.51 0.18
CA ASP A 149 -8.64 -16.74 0.15
C ASP A 149 -9.40 -17.08 1.47
N GLY A 150 -9.40 -16.17 2.44
CA GLY A 150 -10.00 -16.35 3.75
C GLY A 150 -9.17 -17.18 4.72
N THR A 151 -7.97 -17.62 4.33
CA THR A 151 -7.04 -18.36 5.20
C THR A 151 -5.88 -17.50 5.67
N MET A 152 -5.32 -17.82 6.85
CA MET A 152 -4.11 -17.16 7.35
C MET A 152 -2.92 -17.39 6.40
N SER A 153 -2.80 -18.56 5.81
CA SER A 153 -1.75 -18.87 4.83
C SER A 153 -1.86 -18.00 3.58
N GLY A 154 -3.09 -17.86 3.05
CA GLY A 154 -3.36 -17.01 1.90
C GLY A 154 -3.08 -15.54 2.21
N ALA A 155 -3.51 -15.05 3.37
CA ALA A 155 -3.23 -13.69 3.81
C ALA A 155 -1.73 -13.42 3.93
N ARG A 156 -0.95 -14.33 4.55
CA ARG A 156 0.52 -14.22 4.60
C ARG A 156 1.16 -14.13 3.22
N LYS A 157 0.72 -15.00 2.31
CA LYS A 157 1.22 -15.02 0.93
C LYS A 157 0.99 -13.66 0.24
N GLU A 158 -0.23 -13.14 0.36
CA GLU A 158 -0.58 -11.86 -0.28
C GLU A 158 0.16 -10.68 0.34
N MET A 159 0.36 -10.65 1.66
CA MET A 159 1.15 -9.61 2.32
C MET A 159 2.63 -9.65 1.88
N ARG A 160 3.21 -10.85 1.71
CA ARG A 160 4.57 -11.01 1.20
C ARG A 160 4.72 -10.69 -0.28
N ASN A 161 3.66 -10.84 -1.05
CA ASN A 161 3.64 -10.44 -2.46
C ASN A 161 3.62 -8.91 -2.61
N GLU A 162 2.97 -8.22 -1.66
CA GLU A 162 2.89 -6.76 -1.70
C GLU A 162 4.16 -6.10 -1.20
N TRP A 163 4.69 -6.56 -0.06
CA TRP A 163 5.87 -5.95 0.57
C TRP A 163 7.04 -6.93 0.62
N GLU A 164 8.11 -6.60 -0.11
CA GLU A 164 9.32 -7.44 -0.21
C GLU A 164 9.95 -7.68 1.17
N GLY A 165 9.96 -6.65 2.02
CA GLY A 165 10.48 -6.75 3.40
C GLY A 165 9.74 -7.77 4.26
N PHE A 166 8.46 -8.05 3.95
CA PHE A 166 7.67 -9.04 4.71
C PHE A 166 8.07 -10.50 4.43
N LYS A 167 8.81 -10.76 3.36
CA LYS A 167 9.44 -12.07 3.14
C LYS A 167 10.43 -12.45 4.23
N LYS A 168 10.95 -11.45 4.96
CA LYS A 168 11.92 -11.63 6.05
C LYS A 168 11.25 -11.66 7.44
N ILE A 169 9.93 -11.59 7.51
CA ILE A 169 9.16 -11.66 8.76
C ILE A 169 8.73 -13.11 9.00
N SER A 170 8.87 -13.58 10.26
CA SER A 170 8.38 -14.91 10.66
C SER A 170 6.87 -15.04 10.47
N ASP A 171 6.38 -16.25 10.27
CA ASP A 171 4.95 -16.51 10.13
C ASP A 171 4.17 -16.03 11.35
N SER A 172 4.66 -16.31 12.57
CA SER A 172 4.00 -15.91 13.80
C SER A 172 3.85 -14.40 13.96
N ARG A 173 4.89 -13.63 13.58
CA ARG A 173 4.82 -12.17 13.61
C ARG A 173 3.87 -11.64 12.55
N LEU A 174 3.87 -12.24 11.36
CA LEU A 174 2.97 -11.84 10.28
C LEU A 174 1.52 -12.17 10.61
N ASP A 175 1.27 -13.29 11.30
CA ASP A 175 -0.05 -13.65 11.83
C ASP A 175 -0.57 -12.59 12.83
N SER A 176 0.31 -12.12 13.71
CA SER A 176 -0.05 -11.05 14.66
C SER A 176 -0.45 -9.75 13.93
N ILE A 177 0.28 -9.37 12.88
CA ILE A 177 -0.04 -8.21 12.04
C ILE A 177 -1.39 -8.41 11.33
N ILE A 178 -1.61 -9.57 10.72
CA ILE A 178 -2.84 -9.90 9.99
C ILE A 178 -4.05 -9.89 10.96
N ASN A 179 -3.89 -10.45 12.16
CA ASN A 179 -4.93 -10.46 13.18
C ASN A 179 -5.27 -9.04 13.67
N GLU A 180 -4.26 -8.19 13.87
CA GLU A 180 -4.49 -6.79 14.21
C GLU A 180 -5.34 -6.09 13.14
N ILE A 181 -4.93 -6.16 11.86
CA ILE A 181 -5.66 -5.55 10.74
C ILE A 181 -7.09 -6.12 10.66
N SER A 182 -7.22 -7.44 10.77
CA SER A 182 -8.51 -8.13 10.66
C SER A 182 -9.46 -7.73 11.78
N SER A 183 -8.94 -7.55 13.00
CA SER A 183 -9.71 -7.07 14.15
C SER A 183 -10.22 -5.66 13.93
N GLU A 184 -9.39 -4.76 13.43
CA GLU A 184 -9.77 -3.36 13.17
C GLU A 184 -10.90 -3.24 12.11
N ILE A 185 -10.91 -4.13 11.14
CA ILE A 185 -11.94 -4.12 10.06
C ILE A 185 -13.10 -5.09 10.32
N GLY A 186 -13.12 -5.76 11.46
CA GLY A 186 -14.19 -6.71 11.81
C GLY A 186 -14.24 -7.97 10.94
N VAL A 187 -13.12 -8.38 10.35
CA VAL A 187 -13.01 -9.57 9.50
C VAL A 187 -12.33 -10.71 10.27
N SER A 188 -12.92 -11.90 10.25
CA SER A 188 -12.29 -13.10 10.79
C SER A 188 -11.51 -13.83 9.70
N ILE A 189 -10.21 -14.07 9.93
CA ILE A 189 -9.35 -14.88 9.08
C ILE A 189 -8.94 -16.13 9.83
N GLY A 190 -9.09 -17.29 9.18
CA GLY A 190 -8.63 -18.54 9.74
C GLY A 190 -9.60 -19.22 10.69
N GLY A 191 -10.77 -19.50 10.22
CA GLY A 191 -11.49 -20.67 10.72
C GLY A 191 -10.82 -21.91 10.12
N THR A 192 -10.06 -22.67 10.91
CA THR A 192 -9.73 -24.06 10.54
C THR A 192 -11.03 -24.77 10.24
N LYS A 193 -11.18 -25.25 8.99
CA LYS A 193 -12.18 -26.27 8.67
C LYS A 193 -11.81 -27.55 9.37
#